data_9592a93a61af471d95f8a3eded40b279
#
_entry.id   9592a93a61af471d95f8a3eded40b279
#
_cell.length_a   1.000
_cell.length_b   1.000
_cell.length_c   1.000
_cell.angle_alpha   90.00
_cell.angle_beta   90.00
_cell.angle_gamma   90.00
#
_symmetry.space_group_name_H-M   'P 1'
#
loop_
_entity.id
_entity.type
_entity.pdbx_description
1 polymer ?
#
loop_
_entity_poly.entity_id
_entity_poly.type
_entity_poly.pdbx_seq_one_letter_code
_entity_poly.pdbx_strand_id
1 'polypeptide(L)'
;RSLDVLRGISGVDPAKTGIYAESEGTWIATILTSKRQDIAFAILTSAPVFNGREQMAMAVSAYTHEAGAPKPVVKDMAKLMSLDYAPFDLAYADFDADRYLKSLTMPVLVNYGTYDTAMPIEQGAQRIIATANKSGNENVTVRYFAGNHQMRAGEGLFTPNLPLAEGYTQALENWVNGVTAGTKADGWATPQVAGATPHQRFAAPQRTRSGIVGSLGVLAGLMVAGPVLIVMAAILGIGLTVFSWLQTLLAGRRSVATVRAMHATPSGLGAAQQRTLHGIAGLSAGIGTAVMVITGLLYGYMSAVGVSAVLVMPQPRLFAVGWVVLRIATMLLVVLFAWEMERVWYCRADIVGVRRVICVMVALGTLATLMTLAFWGLFSL
;
A
#
# COMPACT_ATOMS: atom_id res chain seq x y z
N ARG A 1 9.31 -29.08 -15.23
CA ARG A 1 10.44 -29.00 -16.18
C ARG A 1 11.79 -29.00 -15.46
N SER A 2 12.12 -28.04 -14.53
CA SER A 2 13.43 -28.01 -13.83
C SER A 2 13.69 -29.27 -13.02
N LEU A 3 12.71 -29.78 -12.29
CA LEU A 3 12.80 -31.04 -11.54
C LEU A 3 13.05 -32.25 -12.49
N ASP A 4 12.44 -32.28 -13.66
CA ASP A 4 12.62 -33.36 -14.62
C ASP A 4 14.02 -33.33 -15.28
N VAL A 5 14.52 -32.11 -15.52
CA VAL A 5 15.89 -31.90 -16.00
C VAL A 5 16.91 -32.40 -14.97
N LEU A 6 16.73 -31.96 -13.69
CA LEU A 6 17.61 -32.38 -12.59
C LEU A 6 17.68 -33.93 -12.49
N ARG A 7 16.55 -34.61 -12.54
CA ARG A 7 16.45 -36.06 -12.44
C ARG A 7 17.08 -36.81 -13.60
N GLY A 8 17.24 -36.14 -14.75
CA GLY A 8 17.93 -36.69 -15.92
C GLY A 8 19.46 -36.55 -15.87
N ILE A 9 20.02 -35.88 -14.85
CA ILE A 9 21.47 -35.70 -14.71
C ILE A 9 22.08 -36.96 -14.13
N SER A 10 23.18 -37.44 -14.74
CA SER A 10 23.92 -38.59 -14.23
C SER A 10 24.43 -38.36 -12.80
N GLY A 11 24.20 -39.33 -11.93
CA GLY A 11 24.57 -39.26 -10.50
C GLY A 11 23.47 -38.66 -9.60
N VAL A 12 22.38 -38.15 -10.15
CA VAL A 12 21.22 -37.71 -9.36
C VAL A 12 20.29 -38.91 -9.15
N ASP A 13 19.95 -39.18 -7.88
CA ASP A 13 18.92 -40.17 -7.53
C ASP A 13 17.53 -39.52 -7.62
N PRO A 14 16.69 -39.90 -8.58
CA PRO A 14 15.36 -39.32 -8.74
C PRO A 14 14.46 -39.47 -7.49
N ALA A 15 14.62 -40.56 -6.73
CA ALA A 15 13.87 -40.89 -5.54
C ALA A 15 14.27 -40.01 -4.33
N LYS A 16 15.40 -39.31 -4.41
CA LYS A 16 15.93 -38.41 -3.38
C LYS A 16 15.91 -36.93 -3.79
N THR A 17 15.16 -36.61 -4.85
CA THR A 17 15.07 -35.23 -5.37
C THR A 17 13.89 -34.50 -4.74
N GLY A 18 14.17 -33.42 -4.02
CA GLY A 18 13.16 -32.56 -3.39
C GLY A 18 13.12 -31.14 -3.96
N ILE A 19 12.43 -30.26 -3.27
CA ILE A 19 12.31 -28.85 -3.62
C ILE A 19 12.72 -27.97 -2.43
N TYR A 20 13.41 -26.86 -2.74
CA TYR A 20 13.67 -25.76 -1.84
C TYR A 20 12.93 -24.53 -2.35
N ALA A 21 12.22 -23.84 -1.48
CA ALA A 21 11.50 -22.62 -1.82
C ALA A 21 11.57 -21.61 -0.68
N GLU A 22 11.60 -20.33 -1.04
CA GLU A 22 11.69 -19.21 -0.12
C GLU A 22 10.56 -18.21 -0.38
N SER A 23 9.99 -17.65 0.69
CA SER A 23 8.97 -16.60 0.64
C SER A 23 7.78 -17.00 -0.25
N GLU A 24 7.35 -16.16 -1.19
CA GLU A 24 6.30 -16.45 -2.17
C GLU A 24 6.58 -17.73 -3.00
N GLY A 25 7.85 -18.06 -3.20
CA GLY A 25 8.23 -19.31 -3.86
C GLY A 25 7.67 -20.57 -3.18
N THR A 26 7.36 -20.51 -1.87
CA THR A 26 6.74 -21.61 -1.14
C THR A 26 5.30 -21.88 -1.59
N TRP A 27 4.57 -20.87 -2.07
CA TRP A 27 3.27 -21.05 -2.72
C TRP A 27 3.40 -21.84 -4.03
N ILE A 28 4.43 -21.53 -4.83
CA ILE A 28 4.73 -22.27 -6.07
C ILE A 28 5.10 -23.71 -5.72
N ALA A 29 5.90 -23.92 -4.68
CA ALA A 29 6.26 -25.25 -4.22
C ALA A 29 5.03 -26.06 -3.79
N THR A 30 4.10 -25.49 -3.01
CA THR A 30 2.88 -26.19 -2.59
C THR A 30 1.91 -26.46 -3.75
N ILE A 31 1.83 -25.56 -4.74
CA ILE A 31 1.12 -25.86 -6.00
C ILE A 31 1.79 -27.04 -6.74
N LEU A 32 3.11 -27.07 -6.77
CA LEU A 32 3.83 -28.16 -7.45
C LEU A 32 3.60 -29.49 -6.74
N THR A 33 3.67 -29.53 -5.39
CA THR A 33 3.39 -30.75 -4.60
C THR A 33 1.94 -31.22 -4.76
N SER A 34 0.99 -30.32 -5.00
CA SER A 34 -0.39 -30.70 -5.28
C SER A 34 -0.59 -31.39 -6.64
N LYS A 35 0.35 -31.19 -7.56
CA LYS A 35 0.31 -31.75 -8.93
C LYS A 35 1.26 -32.93 -9.14
N ARG A 36 2.21 -33.15 -8.22
CA ARG A 36 3.26 -34.15 -8.33
C ARG A 36 3.42 -34.92 -7.01
N GLN A 37 3.32 -36.24 -7.08
CA GLN A 37 3.49 -37.15 -5.94
C GLN A 37 4.93 -37.70 -5.81
N ASP A 38 5.80 -37.35 -6.76
CA ASP A 38 7.16 -37.88 -6.87
C ASP A 38 8.22 -36.96 -6.26
N ILE A 39 7.83 -35.95 -5.47
CA ILE A 39 8.73 -35.04 -4.76
C ILE A 39 9.12 -35.71 -3.45
N ALA A 40 10.43 -35.98 -3.26
CA ALA A 40 10.93 -36.73 -2.11
C ALA A 40 10.82 -35.94 -0.78
N PHE A 41 10.99 -34.61 -0.82
CA PHE A 41 10.91 -33.72 0.36
C PHE A 41 10.68 -32.27 -0.07
N ALA A 42 10.22 -31.44 0.85
CA ALA A 42 10.06 -30.00 0.64
C ALA A 42 10.75 -29.19 1.75
N ILE A 43 11.49 -28.15 1.38
CA ILE A 43 12.08 -27.16 2.28
C ILE A 43 11.40 -25.84 2.02
N LEU A 44 10.73 -25.29 3.04
CA LEU A 44 9.95 -24.06 2.97
C LEU A 44 10.59 -23.04 3.91
N THR A 45 11.22 -22.02 3.36
CA THR A 45 11.87 -20.95 4.10
C THR A 45 11.05 -19.68 4.05
N SER A 46 10.80 -19.07 5.20
CA SER A 46 9.98 -17.84 5.34
C SER A 46 8.63 -17.94 4.64
N ALA A 47 7.93 -19.05 4.84
CA ALA A 47 6.71 -19.39 4.13
C ALA A 47 5.51 -18.53 4.55
N PRO A 48 4.87 -17.76 3.64
CA PRO A 48 3.57 -17.18 3.86
C PRO A 48 2.49 -18.28 3.79
N VAL A 49 1.62 -18.33 4.80
CA VAL A 49 0.64 -19.41 4.97
C VAL A 49 -0.81 -18.95 4.97
N PHE A 50 -1.02 -17.65 4.88
CA PHE A 50 -2.35 -17.05 4.82
C PHE A 50 -2.70 -16.61 3.39
N ASN A 51 -3.96 -16.20 3.21
CA ASN A 51 -4.38 -15.59 1.94
C ASN A 51 -3.49 -14.39 1.58
N GLY A 52 -3.24 -14.16 0.31
CA GLY A 52 -2.32 -13.13 -0.15
C GLY A 52 -2.60 -11.75 0.44
N ARG A 53 -3.86 -11.32 0.50
CA ARG A 53 -4.27 -10.03 1.09
C ARG A 53 -3.98 -9.95 2.57
N GLU A 54 -4.26 -11.02 3.32
CA GLU A 54 -4.02 -11.09 4.76
C GLU A 54 -2.53 -11.09 5.06
N GLN A 55 -1.76 -11.83 4.28
CA GLN A 55 -0.31 -11.88 4.39
C GLN A 55 0.34 -10.53 4.08
N MET A 56 -0.07 -9.87 3.01
CA MET A 56 0.44 -8.56 2.63
C MET A 56 0.01 -7.47 3.63
N ALA A 57 -1.23 -7.52 4.13
CA ALA A 57 -1.70 -6.57 5.15
C ALA A 57 -0.88 -6.68 6.44
N MET A 58 -0.52 -7.91 6.84
CA MET A 58 0.38 -8.13 7.98
C MET A 58 1.76 -7.52 7.72
N ALA A 59 2.40 -7.85 6.60
CA ALA A 59 3.73 -7.36 6.25
C ALA A 59 3.77 -5.82 6.20
N VAL A 60 2.80 -5.19 5.52
CA VAL A 60 2.70 -3.73 5.42
C VAL A 60 2.49 -3.11 6.81
N SER A 61 1.64 -3.71 7.66
CA SER A 61 1.45 -3.24 9.05
C SER A 61 2.74 -3.31 9.85
N ALA A 62 3.47 -4.41 9.75
CA ALA A 62 4.73 -4.62 10.46
C ALA A 62 5.78 -3.57 10.07
N TYR A 63 6.08 -3.46 8.78
CA TYR A 63 7.10 -2.52 8.29
C TYR A 63 6.75 -1.06 8.56
N THR A 64 5.50 -0.66 8.38
CA THR A 64 5.08 0.73 8.67
C THR A 64 5.11 1.04 10.16
N HIS A 65 4.78 0.07 11.02
CA HIS A 65 4.92 0.23 12.47
C HIS A 65 6.39 0.37 12.87
N GLU A 66 7.29 -0.45 12.34
CA GLU A 66 8.74 -0.39 12.62
C GLU A 66 9.38 0.89 12.07
N ALA A 67 8.87 1.45 10.98
CA ALA A 67 9.23 2.79 10.51
C ALA A 67 8.85 3.90 11.51
N GLY A 68 8.03 3.61 12.51
CA GLY A 68 7.55 4.57 13.50
C GLY A 68 6.32 5.36 13.05
N ALA A 69 5.56 4.84 12.08
CA ALA A 69 4.33 5.48 11.65
C ALA A 69 3.25 5.44 12.76
N PRO A 70 2.42 6.49 12.90
CA PRO A 70 1.30 6.49 13.83
C PRO A 70 0.30 5.36 13.56
N LYS A 71 -0.37 4.85 14.60
CA LYS A 71 -1.35 3.76 14.50
C LYS A 71 -2.39 3.93 13.37
N PRO A 72 -3.00 5.12 13.14
CA PRO A 72 -3.91 5.32 12.03
C PRO A 72 -3.27 5.05 10.68
N VAL A 73 -2.02 5.50 10.47
CA VAL A 73 -1.28 5.31 9.21
C VAL A 73 -0.98 3.83 8.98
N VAL A 74 -0.52 3.11 10.02
CA VAL A 74 -0.30 1.65 9.95
C VAL A 74 -1.57 0.93 9.50
N LYS A 75 -2.71 1.28 10.11
CA LYS A 75 -4.02 0.71 9.77
C LYS A 75 -4.44 1.03 8.34
N ASP A 76 -4.25 2.27 7.90
CA ASP A 76 -4.70 2.72 6.57
C ASP A 76 -3.78 2.23 5.45
N MET A 77 -2.47 2.05 5.72
CA MET A 77 -1.55 1.37 4.80
C MET A 77 -1.96 -0.09 4.59
N ALA A 78 -2.28 -0.82 5.67
CA ALA A 78 -2.78 -2.19 5.57
C ALA A 78 -4.14 -2.27 4.84
N LYS A 79 -4.98 -1.24 4.96
CA LYS A 79 -6.28 -1.15 4.29
C LYS A 79 -6.16 -1.17 2.77
N LEU A 80 -5.04 -0.73 2.19
CA LEU A 80 -4.77 -0.87 0.76
C LEU A 80 -4.95 -2.32 0.29
N MET A 81 -4.60 -3.30 1.13
CA MET A 81 -4.70 -4.72 0.78
C MET A 81 -6.15 -5.23 0.73
N SER A 82 -7.13 -4.46 1.22
CA SER A 82 -8.55 -4.79 1.12
C SER A 82 -9.25 -4.29 -0.15
N LEU A 83 -8.54 -3.49 -0.97
CA LEU A 83 -9.10 -2.93 -2.20
C LEU A 83 -9.23 -4.00 -3.29
N ASP A 84 -10.14 -3.79 -4.22
CA ASP A 84 -10.18 -4.54 -5.46
C ASP A 84 -9.04 -4.08 -6.38
N TYR A 85 -8.22 -5.05 -6.80
CA TYR A 85 -7.06 -4.86 -7.70
C TYR A 85 -7.36 -5.19 -9.16
N ALA A 86 -8.60 -5.50 -9.52
CA ALA A 86 -8.96 -5.94 -10.87
C ALA A 86 -8.34 -5.11 -12.01
N PRO A 87 -8.21 -3.76 -11.91
CA PRO A 87 -7.57 -2.97 -12.95
C PRO A 87 -6.06 -3.23 -13.13
N PHE A 88 -5.41 -3.90 -12.15
CA PHE A 88 -3.96 -4.11 -12.11
C PHE A 88 -3.56 -5.59 -12.20
N ASP A 89 -4.53 -6.50 -12.34
CA ASP A 89 -4.34 -7.95 -12.48
C ASP A 89 -3.38 -8.57 -11.45
N LEU A 90 -3.51 -8.18 -10.18
CA LEU A 90 -2.69 -8.72 -9.09
C LEU A 90 -3.26 -10.06 -8.58
N ALA A 91 -3.15 -11.10 -9.41
CA ALA A 91 -3.74 -12.42 -9.16
C ALA A 91 -3.29 -13.06 -7.82
N TYR A 92 -2.06 -12.78 -7.37
CA TYR A 92 -1.54 -13.32 -6.11
C TYR A 92 -2.24 -12.72 -4.87
N ALA A 93 -2.88 -11.55 -4.99
CA ALA A 93 -3.57 -10.93 -3.87
C ALA A 93 -4.68 -11.83 -3.30
N ASP A 94 -5.33 -12.62 -4.15
CA ASP A 94 -6.39 -13.54 -3.77
C ASP A 94 -5.93 -15.00 -3.72
N PHE A 95 -4.61 -15.24 -3.71
CA PHE A 95 -4.04 -16.58 -3.59
C PHE A 95 -4.42 -17.22 -2.26
N ASP A 96 -5.03 -18.40 -2.33
CA ASP A 96 -5.42 -19.21 -1.17
C ASP A 96 -4.35 -20.26 -0.87
N ALA A 97 -3.44 -19.96 0.06
CA ALA A 97 -2.37 -20.85 0.47
C ALA A 97 -2.90 -22.14 1.13
N ASP A 98 -4.00 -22.07 1.89
CA ASP A 98 -4.58 -23.22 2.59
C ASP A 98 -4.98 -24.36 1.66
N ARG A 99 -5.46 -24.02 0.49
CA ARG A 99 -5.85 -24.98 -0.52
C ARG A 99 -4.71 -25.95 -0.87
N TYR A 100 -3.47 -25.45 -0.84
CA TYR A 100 -2.30 -26.19 -1.27
C TYR A 100 -1.45 -26.76 -0.11
N LEU A 101 -1.51 -26.21 1.09
CA LEU A 101 -0.75 -26.72 2.25
C LEU A 101 -1.04 -28.19 2.54
N LYS A 102 -2.26 -28.67 2.32
CA LYS A 102 -2.66 -30.07 2.49
C LYS A 102 -1.96 -31.05 1.55
N SER A 103 -1.28 -30.56 0.51
CA SER A 103 -0.49 -31.41 -0.41
C SER A 103 0.91 -31.73 0.11
N LEU A 104 1.30 -31.22 1.26
CA LEU A 104 2.58 -31.50 1.93
C LEU A 104 2.54 -32.87 2.62
N THR A 105 2.50 -33.93 1.84
CA THR A 105 2.43 -35.34 2.31
C THR A 105 3.79 -36.02 2.44
N MET A 106 4.85 -35.36 1.96
CA MET A 106 6.25 -35.76 2.06
C MET A 106 6.94 -35.15 3.28
N PRO A 107 8.16 -35.57 3.69
CA PRO A 107 8.94 -34.86 4.70
C PRO A 107 9.09 -33.37 4.39
N VAL A 108 8.85 -32.52 5.38
CA VAL A 108 8.89 -31.05 5.25
C VAL A 108 9.84 -30.44 6.27
N LEU A 109 10.77 -29.61 5.82
CA LEU A 109 11.52 -28.68 6.65
C LEU A 109 10.97 -27.27 6.50
N VAL A 110 10.63 -26.63 7.61
CA VAL A 110 10.18 -25.23 7.65
C VAL A 110 11.23 -24.41 8.37
N ASN A 111 11.73 -23.35 7.72
CA ASN A 111 12.70 -22.44 8.31
C ASN A 111 12.11 -21.03 8.44
N TYR A 112 12.30 -20.42 9.62
CA TYR A 112 11.93 -19.01 9.85
C TYR A 112 13.06 -18.26 10.53
N GLY A 113 13.27 -17.02 10.11
CA GLY A 113 14.12 -16.07 10.82
C GLY A 113 13.36 -15.42 11.97
N THR A 114 13.97 -15.33 13.17
CA THR A 114 13.31 -14.70 14.33
C THR A 114 13.20 -13.19 14.22
N TYR A 115 13.94 -12.56 13.29
CA TYR A 115 13.85 -11.14 12.95
C TYR A 115 12.93 -10.87 11.75
N ASP A 116 12.28 -11.90 11.22
CA ASP A 116 11.33 -11.74 10.13
C ASP A 116 9.98 -11.22 10.68
N THR A 117 9.78 -9.93 10.57
CA THR A 117 8.56 -9.26 11.04
C THR A 117 7.43 -9.31 10.02
N ALA A 118 7.74 -9.64 8.77
CA ALA A 118 6.77 -9.70 7.68
C ALA A 118 6.04 -11.04 7.59
N MET A 119 6.60 -12.10 8.22
CA MET A 119 6.01 -13.45 8.20
C MET A 119 5.40 -13.83 9.54
N PRO A 120 4.32 -14.62 9.53
CA PRO A 120 3.69 -15.13 10.76
C PRO A 120 4.46 -16.34 11.26
N ILE A 121 5.69 -16.11 11.72
CA ILE A 121 6.70 -17.17 11.97
C ILE A 121 6.24 -18.27 12.94
N GLU A 122 5.49 -17.92 14.00
CA GLU A 122 4.93 -18.90 14.94
C GLU A 122 3.61 -19.49 14.44
N GLN A 123 2.67 -18.62 14.02
CA GLN A 123 1.39 -19.07 13.47
C GLN A 123 1.58 -19.89 12.18
N GLY A 124 2.58 -19.52 11.35
CA GLY A 124 2.92 -20.21 10.11
C GLY A 124 3.42 -21.62 10.38
N ALA A 125 4.35 -21.76 11.32
CA ALA A 125 4.86 -23.08 11.73
C ALA A 125 3.74 -23.98 12.25
N GLN A 126 2.91 -23.46 13.18
CA GLN A 126 1.77 -24.20 13.73
C GLN A 126 0.76 -24.62 12.65
N ARG A 127 0.48 -23.72 11.69
CA ARG A 127 -0.47 -23.99 10.61
C ARG A 127 0.04 -25.08 9.65
N ILE A 128 1.32 -25.03 9.27
CA ILE A 128 1.94 -26.06 8.43
C ILE A 128 1.90 -27.41 9.13
N ILE A 129 2.36 -27.49 10.41
CA ILE A 129 2.32 -28.72 11.19
C ILE A 129 0.89 -29.27 11.27
N ALA A 130 -0.08 -28.43 11.68
CA ALA A 130 -1.45 -28.88 11.85
C ALA A 130 -2.08 -29.38 10.54
N THR A 131 -1.78 -28.73 9.42
CA THR A 131 -2.33 -29.11 8.11
C THR A 131 -1.68 -30.37 7.56
N ALA A 132 -0.35 -30.51 7.69
CA ALA A 132 0.37 -31.72 7.29
C ALA A 132 -0.08 -32.92 8.11
N ASN A 133 -0.20 -32.81 9.44
CA ASN A 133 -0.69 -33.88 10.32
C ASN A 133 -2.11 -34.34 9.93
N LYS A 134 -3.01 -33.39 9.62
CA LYS A 134 -4.36 -33.73 9.11
C LYS A 134 -4.33 -34.48 7.77
N SER A 135 -3.28 -34.28 7.00
CA SER A 135 -3.04 -35.00 5.73
C SER A 135 -2.22 -36.28 5.87
N GLY A 136 -1.96 -36.71 7.13
CA GLY A 136 -1.21 -37.94 7.43
C GLY A 136 0.30 -37.80 7.39
N ASN A 137 0.83 -36.58 7.31
CA ASN A 137 2.28 -36.34 7.36
C ASN A 137 2.70 -35.78 8.73
N GLU A 138 3.33 -36.63 9.55
CA GLU A 138 3.89 -36.26 10.84
C GLU A 138 5.37 -35.83 10.74
N ASN A 139 6.03 -36.05 9.57
CA ASN A 139 7.43 -35.72 9.37
C ASN A 139 7.60 -34.25 8.91
N VAL A 140 7.22 -33.34 9.81
CA VAL A 140 7.42 -31.90 9.66
C VAL A 140 8.41 -31.42 10.70
N THR A 141 9.50 -30.82 10.26
CA THR A 141 10.55 -30.25 11.11
C THR A 141 10.52 -28.72 10.98
N VAL A 142 10.54 -28.00 12.10
CA VAL A 142 10.61 -26.53 12.11
C VAL A 142 11.93 -26.07 12.73
N ARG A 143 12.61 -25.15 12.11
CA ARG A 143 13.87 -24.55 12.59
C ARG A 143 13.78 -23.04 12.57
N TYR A 144 14.10 -22.42 13.70
CA TYR A 144 14.22 -20.98 13.87
C TYR A 144 15.68 -20.56 13.92
N PHE A 145 16.02 -19.51 13.20
CA PHE A 145 17.37 -18.95 13.16
C PHE A 145 17.35 -17.47 13.57
N ALA A 146 18.43 -16.99 14.19
CA ALA A 146 18.62 -15.57 14.48
C ALA A 146 18.93 -14.81 13.17
N GLY A 147 17.93 -14.69 12.31
CA GLY A 147 18.04 -14.12 10.98
C GLY A 147 16.77 -13.39 10.53
N ASN A 148 16.91 -12.63 9.46
CA ASN A 148 15.82 -11.91 8.79
C ASN A 148 15.02 -12.83 7.84
N HIS A 149 14.16 -12.23 7.02
CA HIS A 149 13.35 -12.93 6.03
C HIS A 149 14.15 -13.82 5.06
N GLN A 150 15.38 -13.43 4.71
CA GLN A 150 16.27 -14.17 3.81
C GLN A 150 17.26 -15.09 4.54
N MET A 151 17.03 -15.42 5.79
CA MET A 151 17.94 -16.18 6.64
C MET A 151 19.33 -15.51 6.77
N ARG A 152 19.41 -14.18 6.71
CA ARG A 152 20.63 -13.41 6.93
C ARG A 152 20.70 -12.94 8.38
N ALA A 153 21.92 -13.00 8.97
CA ALA A 153 22.16 -12.55 10.33
C ALA A 153 22.03 -11.03 10.45
N GLY A 154 20.92 -10.55 10.96
CA GLY A 154 20.61 -9.14 11.14
C GLY A 154 19.15 -8.83 10.83
N GLU A 155 18.77 -7.58 11.11
CA GLU A 155 17.42 -7.08 10.87
C GLU A 155 17.33 -6.43 9.47
N GLY A 156 16.10 -6.32 8.96
CA GLY A 156 15.79 -5.66 7.69
C GLY A 156 15.86 -6.56 6.47
N LEU A 157 14.87 -6.37 5.60
CA LEU A 157 14.70 -7.18 4.39
C LEU A 157 15.78 -6.89 3.32
N PHE A 158 16.25 -5.65 3.25
CA PHE A 158 17.10 -5.16 2.16
C PHE A 158 18.51 -4.74 2.62
N THR A 159 18.92 -5.12 3.84
CA THR A 159 20.27 -4.81 4.32
C THR A 159 21.31 -5.61 3.52
N PRO A 160 22.20 -4.95 2.77
CA PRO A 160 23.14 -5.66 1.91
C PRO A 160 24.26 -6.35 2.71
N ASN A 161 24.87 -7.37 2.10
CA ASN A 161 26.09 -8.03 2.57
C ASN A 161 26.02 -8.70 3.96
N LEU A 162 24.85 -8.98 4.48
CA LEU A 162 24.70 -9.77 5.70
C LEU A 162 25.09 -11.24 5.41
N PRO A 163 25.86 -11.89 6.31
CA PRO A 163 26.11 -13.33 6.21
C PRO A 163 24.82 -14.13 6.45
N LEU A 164 24.81 -15.39 6.10
CA LEU A 164 23.74 -16.29 6.51
C LEU A 164 23.70 -16.45 8.03
N ALA A 165 22.53 -16.66 8.59
CA ALA A 165 22.36 -16.93 10.01
C ALA A 165 23.19 -18.17 10.42
N GLU A 166 23.78 -18.09 11.61
CA GLU A 166 24.64 -19.15 12.13
C GLU A 166 23.88 -20.49 12.15
N GLY A 167 24.57 -21.55 11.71
CA GLY A 167 24.04 -22.89 11.67
C GLY A 167 22.98 -23.17 10.59
N TYR A 168 22.55 -22.17 9.81
CA TYR A 168 21.49 -22.38 8.81
C TYR A 168 21.87 -23.40 7.74
N THR A 169 23.03 -23.24 7.10
CA THR A 169 23.51 -24.18 6.07
C THR A 169 23.72 -25.58 6.62
N GLN A 170 24.30 -25.68 7.81
CA GLN A 170 24.56 -27.00 8.48
C GLN A 170 23.22 -27.69 8.82
N ALA A 171 22.21 -26.94 9.27
CA ALA A 171 20.90 -27.51 9.56
C ALA A 171 20.21 -28.05 8.31
N LEU A 172 20.33 -27.33 7.18
CA LEU A 172 19.82 -27.78 5.87
C LEU A 172 20.51 -29.10 5.47
N GLU A 173 21.84 -29.14 5.50
CA GLU A 173 22.64 -30.30 5.12
C GLU A 173 22.27 -31.51 5.99
N ASN A 174 22.28 -31.36 7.31
CA ASN A 174 21.95 -32.44 8.25
C ASN A 174 20.51 -32.95 8.02
N TRP A 175 19.56 -32.06 7.78
CA TRP A 175 18.17 -32.45 7.54
C TRP A 175 18.02 -33.20 6.21
N VAL A 176 18.60 -32.70 5.12
CA VAL A 176 18.54 -33.35 3.80
C VAL A 176 19.20 -34.74 3.86
N ASN A 177 20.37 -34.86 4.50
CA ASN A 177 21.05 -36.13 4.67
C ASN A 177 20.21 -37.14 5.48
N GLY A 178 19.56 -36.68 6.56
CA GLY A 178 18.66 -37.52 7.35
C GLY A 178 17.45 -38.00 6.55
N VAL A 179 16.76 -37.10 5.88
CA VAL A 179 15.58 -37.44 5.04
C VAL A 179 15.94 -38.42 3.91
N THR A 180 17.05 -38.17 3.22
CA THR A 180 17.51 -39.04 2.13
C THR A 180 18.06 -40.38 2.61
N ALA A 181 18.41 -40.48 3.88
CA ALA A 181 18.71 -41.74 4.58
C ALA A 181 17.47 -42.47 5.11
N GLY A 182 16.27 -41.84 5.01
CA GLY A 182 15.00 -42.44 5.41
C GLY A 182 14.58 -42.16 6.86
N THR A 183 15.13 -41.11 7.50
CA THR A 183 14.72 -40.71 8.85
C THR A 183 13.23 -40.33 8.88
N LYS A 184 12.50 -40.98 9.78
CA LYS A 184 11.07 -40.72 10.05
C LYS A 184 10.89 -39.66 11.12
N ALA A 185 9.66 -39.25 11.38
CA ALA A 185 9.31 -38.20 12.33
C ALA A 185 9.85 -38.43 13.73
N ASP A 186 9.83 -39.67 14.22
CA ASP A 186 10.33 -40.12 15.55
C ASP A 186 11.83 -40.35 15.59
N GLY A 187 12.49 -40.40 14.45
CA GLY A 187 13.94 -40.69 14.34
C GLY A 187 14.85 -39.46 14.45
N TRP A 188 14.28 -38.25 14.53
CA TRP A 188 15.08 -37.03 14.65
C TRP A 188 15.63 -36.85 16.06
N ALA A 189 16.93 -36.61 16.17
CA ALA A 189 17.60 -36.35 17.45
C ALA A 189 17.19 -35.01 18.12
N THR A 190 16.69 -34.07 17.31
CA THR A 190 16.23 -32.76 17.78
C THR A 190 14.71 -32.69 17.78
N PRO A 191 14.08 -31.90 18.68
CA PRO A 191 12.65 -31.73 18.72
C PRO A 191 12.07 -31.27 17.36
N GLN A 192 10.78 -31.53 17.13
CA GLN A 192 10.07 -31.11 15.92
C GLN A 192 10.24 -29.61 15.67
N VAL A 193 10.15 -28.80 16.72
CA VAL A 193 10.39 -27.35 16.68
C VAL A 193 11.63 -27.04 17.53
N ALA A 194 12.66 -26.45 16.91
CA ALA A 194 13.92 -26.15 17.59
C ALA A 194 14.62 -24.91 16.97
N GLY A 195 15.71 -24.47 17.62
CA GLY A 195 16.54 -23.35 17.21
C GLY A 195 16.38 -22.11 18.09
N ALA A 196 16.54 -20.92 17.52
CA ALA A 196 16.39 -19.67 18.23
C ALA A 196 14.93 -19.48 18.71
N THR A 197 14.74 -18.78 19.82
CA THR A 197 13.40 -18.53 20.36
C THR A 197 12.63 -17.54 19.47
N PRO A 198 11.51 -17.93 18.85
CA PRO A 198 10.71 -17.02 18.06
C PRO A 198 9.99 -16.01 18.94
N HIS A 199 9.71 -14.83 18.37
CA HIS A 199 8.86 -13.82 18.98
C HIS A 199 8.08 -13.08 17.90
N GLN A 200 6.91 -13.60 17.55
CA GLN A 200 6.05 -13.00 16.54
C GLN A 200 5.36 -11.76 17.11
N ARG A 201 5.73 -10.59 16.59
CA ARG A 201 5.20 -9.28 17.04
C ARG A 201 3.82 -8.93 16.48
N PHE A 202 3.50 -9.43 15.30
CA PHE A 202 2.28 -9.12 14.57
C PHE A 202 1.49 -10.38 14.29
N ALA A 203 0.21 -10.36 14.65
CA ALA A 203 -0.67 -11.48 14.35
C ALA A 203 -1.19 -11.39 12.91
N ALA A 204 -1.26 -12.52 12.24
CA ALA A 204 -1.98 -12.69 10.98
C ALA A 204 -3.21 -13.59 11.20
N PRO A 205 -4.26 -13.44 10.41
CA PRO A 205 -4.48 -12.48 9.33
C PRO A 205 -4.88 -11.09 9.85
N GLN A 206 -4.44 -10.07 9.10
CA GLN A 206 -4.83 -8.66 9.32
C GLN A 206 -5.97 -8.30 8.37
N ARG A 207 -7.19 -8.67 8.71
CA ARG A 207 -8.38 -8.35 7.88
C ARG A 207 -8.75 -6.88 8.02
N THR A 208 -8.68 -6.17 6.92
CA THR A 208 -9.07 -4.77 6.83
C THR A 208 -10.30 -4.60 5.93
N ARG A 209 -11.03 -3.51 6.15
CA ARG A 209 -12.18 -3.13 5.29
C ARG A 209 -11.84 -1.83 4.58
N SER A 210 -12.09 -1.78 3.29
CA SER A 210 -11.79 -0.63 2.43
C SER A 210 -12.63 0.62 2.73
N GLY A 211 -13.80 0.47 3.33
CA GLY A 211 -14.72 1.58 3.55
C GLY A 211 -15.46 1.97 2.27
N ILE A 212 -15.64 3.28 2.04
CA ILE A 212 -16.40 3.81 0.88
C ILE A 212 -15.65 3.57 -0.42
N VAL A 213 -14.32 3.66 -0.41
CA VAL A 213 -13.47 3.42 -1.59
C VAL A 213 -13.05 1.95 -1.57
N GLY A 214 -13.67 1.13 -2.40
CA GLY A 214 -13.46 -0.33 -2.46
C GLY A 214 -12.51 -0.80 -3.57
N SER A 215 -12.08 0.08 -4.48
CA SER A 215 -11.25 -0.26 -5.63
C SER A 215 -9.98 0.60 -5.67
N LEU A 216 -8.83 -0.02 -5.98
CA LEU A 216 -7.57 0.69 -6.18
C LEU A 216 -7.66 1.65 -7.38
N GLY A 217 -8.39 1.25 -8.45
CA GLY A 217 -8.63 2.12 -9.60
C GLY A 217 -9.43 3.37 -9.24
N VAL A 218 -10.46 3.24 -8.38
CA VAL A 218 -11.23 4.39 -7.88
C VAL A 218 -10.36 5.28 -7.01
N LEU A 219 -9.55 4.70 -6.10
CA LEU A 219 -8.63 5.47 -5.28
C LEU A 219 -7.63 6.26 -6.13
N ALA A 220 -6.98 5.60 -7.08
CA ALA A 220 -6.04 6.24 -8.00
C ALA A 220 -6.72 7.34 -8.83
N GLY A 221 -7.94 7.09 -9.31
CA GLY A 221 -8.75 8.08 -10.01
C GLY A 221 -9.03 9.32 -9.16
N LEU A 222 -9.42 9.15 -7.90
CA LEU A 222 -9.65 10.27 -6.96
C LEU A 222 -8.37 11.04 -6.68
N MET A 223 -7.26 10.34 -6.48
CA MET A 223 -5.94 10.94 -6.23
C MET A 223 -5.47 11.83 -7.37
N VAL A 224 -5.80 11.48 -8.62
CA VAL A 224 -5.45 12.25 -9.81
C VAL A 224 -6.49 13.30 -10.13
N ALA A 225 -7.78 12.98 -10.03
CA ALA A 225 -8.88 13.88 -10.43
C ALA A 225 -8.91 15.17 -9.61
N GLY A 226 -8.63 15.11 -8.30
CA GLY A 226 -8.59 16.30 -7.45
C GLY A 226 -7.62 17.34 -7.98
N PRO A 227 -6.31 17.08 -8.02
CA PRO A 227 -5.31 18.01 -8.57
C PRO A 227 -5.57 18.44 -10.01
N VAL A 228 -5.96 17.52 -10.89
CA VAL A 228 -6.22 17.82 -12.32
C VAL A 228 -7.34 18.83 -12.48
N LEU A 229 -8.46 18.64 -11.79
CA LEU A 229 -9.59 19.59 -11.84
C LEU A 229 -9.20 20.97 -11.31
N ILE A 230 -8.38 21.05 -10.26
CA ILE A 230 -7.88 22.32 -9.74
C ILE A 230 -6.96 23.01 -10.74
N VAL A 231 -6.04 22.28 -11.36
CA VAL A 231 -5.14 22.84 -12.38
C VAL A 231 -5.94 23.35 -13.60
N MET A 232 -6.92 22.59 -14.07
CA MET A 232 -7.78 23.02 -15.18
C MET A 232 -8.59 24.27 -14.80
N ALA A 233 -9.14 24.33 -13.58
CA ALA A 233 -9.84 25.51 -13.08
C ALA A 233 -8.92 26.74 -13.03
N ALA A 234 -7.67 26.58 -12.60
CA ALA A 234 -6.65 27.64 -12.58
C ALA A 234 -6.32 28.14 -14.00
N ILE A 235 -6.11 27.23 -14.95
CA ILE A 235 -5.85 27.57 -16.37
C ILE A 235 -7.01 28.39 -16.94
N LEU A 236 -8.26 27.97 -16.72
CA LEU A 236 -9.43 28.71 -17.17
C LEU A 236 -9.54 30.08 -16.51
N GLY A 237 -9.24 30.19 -15.21
CA GLY A 237 -9.24 31.45 -14.47
C GLY A 237 -8.18 32.42 -14.96
N ILE A 238 -6.98 31.96 -15.22
CA ILE A 238 -5.91 32.75 -15.83
C ILE A 238 -6.30 33.19 -17.23
N GLY A 239 -6.85 32.28 -18.06
CA GLY A 239 -7.32 32.58 -19.39
C GLY A 239 -8.37 33.70 -19.41
N LEU A 240 -9.36 33.66 -18.50
CA LEU A 240 -10.35 34.71 -18.33
C LEU A 240 -9.71 36.04 -17.94
N THR A 241 -8.74 36.03 -17.04
CA THR A 241 -8.08 37.25 -16.59
C THR A 241 -7.27 37.89 -17.71
N VAL A 242 -6.51 37.11 -18.45
CA VAL A 242 -5.71 37.55 -19.60
C VAL A 242 -6.65 38.09 -20.71
N PHE A 243 -7.74 37.39 -20.99
CA PHE A 243 -8.71 37.81 -21.99
C PHE A 243 -9.35 39.17 -21.63
N SER A 244 -9.77 39.34 -20.37
CA SER A 244 -10.35 40.61 -19.89
C SER A 244 -9.34 41.76 -19.96
N TRP A 245 -8.08 41.50 -19.63
CA TRP A 245 -7.00 42.47 -19.72
C TRP A 245 -6.71 42.87 -21.18
N LEU A 246 -6.68 41.91 -22.12
CA LEU A 246 -6.51 42.21 -23.53
C LEU A 246 -7.67 43.04 -24.08
N GLN A 247 -8.90 42.74 -23.67
CA GLN A 247 -10.08 43.55 -24.08
C GLN A 247 -9.97 45.00 -23.58
N THR A 248 -9.50 45.25 -22.36
CA THR A 248 -9.27 46.59 -21.81
C THR A 248 -8.16 47.33 -22.56
N LEU A 249 -7.10 46.68 -22.93
CA LEU A 249 -6.01 47.25 -23.73
C LEU A 249 -6.48 47.67 -25.15
N LEU A 250 -7.26 46.79 -25.79
CA LEU A 250 -7.81 47.06 -27.14
C LEU A 250 -8.89 48.16 -27.12
N ALA A 251 -9.70 48.21 -26.05
CA ALA A 251 -10.69 49.28 -25.86
C ALA A 251 -10.03 50.63 -25.59
N GLY A 252 -8.93 50.68 -24.83
CA GLY A 252 -8.16 51.92 -24.59
C GLY A 252 -7.54 52.53 -25.85
N ARG A 253 -7.42 51.79 -26.95
CA ARG A 253 -6.98 52.29 -28.26
C ARG A 253 -8.12 52.83 -29.15
N ARG A 254 -9.37 52.56 -28.79
CA ARG A 254 -10.55 53.11 -29.47
C ARG A 254 -10.96 54.40 -28.77
N SER A 255 -11.04 55.49 -29.56
CA SER A 255 -11.27 56.90 -29.17
C SER A 255 -12.07 57.12 -27.89
N VAL A 256 -11.59 58.06 -27.03
CA VAL A 256 -12.19 58.53 -25.76
C VAL A 256 -13.69 58.92 -25.87
N ALA A 257 -14.19 59.24 -27.04
CA ALA A 257 -15.60 59.58 -27.29
C ALA A 257 -16.55 58.35 -27.19
N THR A 258 -16.08 57.16 -27.63
CA THR A 258 -16.87 55.92 -27.61
C THR A 258 -16.93 55.32 -26.18
N VAL A 259 -15.89 55.56 -25.40
CA VAL A 259 -15.81 55.06 -23.99
C VAL A 259 -16.81 55.80 -23.09
N ARG A 260 -17.08 57.12 -23.35
CA ARG A 260 -18.07 57.89 -22.59
C ARG A 260 -19.52 57.46 -22.86
N ALA A 261 -19.83 57.01 -24.08
CA ALA A 261 -21.12 56.46 -24.46
C ALA A 261 -21.36 55.03 -23.88
N MET A 262 -20.33 54.22 -23.76
CA MET A 262 -20.42 52.87 -23.17
C MET A 262 -20.52 52.88 -21.64
N HIS A 263 -20.08 53.94 -20.96
CA HIS A 263 -20.27 54.11 -19.51
C HIS A 263 -21.69 54.57 -19.12
N ALA A 264 -22.51 54.98 -20.10
CA ALA A 264 -23.88 55.35 -19.90
C ALA A 264 -24.90 54.20 -20.05
N THR A 265 -24.46 53.02 -20.47
CA THR A 265 -25.26 51.79 -20.39
C THR A 265 -24.94 51.07 -19.07
N PRO A 266 -25.94 50.82 -18.21
CA PRO A 266 -25.70 50.06 -17.01
C PRO A 266 -25.39 48.62 -17.42
N SER A 267 -24.15 48.28 -17.59
CA SER A 267 -23.71 46.89 -17.58
C SER A 267 -23.86 46.39 -16.15
N GLY A 268 -24.93 45.86 -15.89
CA GLY A 268 -25.77 45.36 -14.86
C GLY A 268 -25.21 44.75 -13.60
N LEU A 269 -23.96 44.87 -13.23
CA LEU A 269 -23.46 44.42 -11.96
C LEU A 269 -23.10 45.61 -11.06
N GLY A 270 -23.85 45.83 -9.98
CA GLY A 270 -23.52 46.86 -9.00
C GLY A 270 -22.12 46.62 -8.42
N ALA A 271 -21.45 47.68 -7.96
CA ALA A 271 -20.10 47.60 -7.40
C ALA A 271 -20.00 46.59 -6.23
N ALA A 272 -21.08 46.37 -5.50
CA ALA A 272 -21.16 45.35 -4.45
C ALA A 272 -21.10 43.92 -5.02
N GLN A 273 -21.83 43.66 -6.09
CA GLN A 273 -21.87 42.34 -6.76
C GLN A 273 -20.52 41.98 -7.40
N GLN A 274 -19.85 42.99 -7.97
CA GLN A 274 -18.52 42.82 -8.54
C GLN A 274 -17.47 42.51 -7.45
N ARG A 275 -17.55 43.13 -6.28
CA ARG A 275 -16.69 42.79 -5.11
C ARG A 275 -16.95 41.39 -4.63
N THR A 276 -18.20 40.95 -4.57
CA THR A 276 -18.55 39.58 -4.13
C THR A 276 -18.01 38.54 -5.12
N LEU A 277 -18.10 38.74 -6.42
CA LEU A 277 -17.54 37.83 -7.43
C LEU A 277 -16.00 37.77 -7.38
N HIS A 278 -15.32 38.89 -7.10
CA HIS A 278 -13.86 38.89 -6.86
C HIS A 278 -13.50 38.14 -5.59
N GLY A 279 -14.31 38.29 -4.54
CA GLY A 279 -14.11 37.54 -3.27
C GLY A 279 -14.24 36.04 -3.48
N ILE A 280 -15.21 35.56 -4.28
CA ILE A 280 -15.36 34.15 -4.62
C ILE A 280 -14.16 33.65 -5.44
N ALA A 281 -13.71 34.40 -6.45
CA ALA A 281 -12.55 34.02 -7.25
C ALA A 281 -11.26 33.90 -6.40
N GLY A 282 -11.06 34.84 -5.44
CA GLY A 282 -9.94 34.76 -4.50
C GLY A 282 -10.04 33.54 -3.57
N LEU A 283 -11.23 33.23 -3.07
CA LEU A 283 -11.46 32.06 -2.22
C LEU A 283 -11.23 30.75 -2.98
N SER A 284 -11.77 30.63 -4.20
CA SER A 284 -11.55 29.47 -5.09
C SER A 284 -10.05 29.26 -5.38
N ALA A 285 -9.30 30.35 -5.64
CA ALA A 285 -7.86 30.27 -5.84
C ALA A 285 -7.12 29.81 -4.56
N GLY A 286 -7.53 30.32 -3.40
CA GLY A 286 -7.00 29.90 -2.08
C GLY A 286 -7.26 28.42 -1.80
N ILE A 287 -8.46 27.94 -2.04
CA ILE A 287 -8.83 26.52 -1.90
C ILE A 287 -8.05 25.65 -2.88
N GLY A 288 -7.96 26.06 -4.15
CA GLY A 288 -7.17 25.34 -5.14
C GLY A 288 -5.71 25.19 -4.71
N THR A 289 -5.12 26.28 -4.19
CA THR A 289 -3.75 26.23 -3.63
C THR A 289 -3.67 25.29 -2.42
N ALA A 290 -4.62 25.35 -1.48
CA ALA A 290 -4.67 24.48 -0.33
C ALA A 290 -4.79 23.01 -0.72
N VAL A 291 -5.65 22.67 -1.71
CA VAL A 291 -5.78 21.31 -2.25
C VAL A 291 -4.45 20.80 -2.79
N MET A 292 -3.75 21.61 -3.61
CA MET A 292 -2.48 21.22 -4.20
C MET A 292 -1.40 20.99 -3.13
N VAL A 293 -1.30 21.88 -2.14
CA VAL A 293 -0.34 21.77 -1.03
C VAL A 293 -0.63 20.55 -0.17
N ILE A 294 -1.89 20.34 0.24
CA ILE A 294 -2.27 19.20 1.10
C ILE A 294 -2.06 17.88 0.36
N THR A 295 -2.40 17.81 -0.93
CA THR A 295 -2.17 16.63 -1.75
C THR A 295 -0.68 16.31 -1.86
N GLY A 296 0.16 17.32 -2.12
CA GLY A 296 1.61 17.16 -2.18
C GLY A 296 2.20 16.72 -0.84
N LEU A 297 1.74 17.30 0.27
CA LEU A 297 2.16 16.90 1.62
C LEU A 297 1.73 15.46 1.95
N LEU A 298 0.50 15.05 1.59
CA LEU A 298 0.04 13.68 1.80
C LEU A 298 0.90 12.68 1.02
N TYR A 299 1.14 12.94 -0.27
CA TYR A 299 1.94 12.02 -1.10
C TYR A 299 3.39 11.97 -0.63
N GLY A 300 3.99 13.11 -0.29
CA GLY A 300 5.33 13.16 0.27
C GLY A 300 5.41 12.40 1.61
N TYR A 301 4.43 12.59 2.48
CA TYR A 301 4.35 11.89 3.76
C TYR A 301 4.22 10.37 3.59
N MET A 302 3.29 9.89 2.75
CA MET A 302 3.10 8.46 2.52
C MET A 302 4.32 7.83 1.84
N SER A 303 4.96 8.54 0.91
CA SER A 303 6.21 8.11 0.29
C SER A 303 7.35 8.01 1.32
N ALA A 304 7.47 9.00 2.21
CA ALA A 304 8.48 8.98 3.27
C ALA A 304 8.28 7.82 4.24
N VAL A 305 7.03 7.52 4.63
CA VAL A 305 6.69 6.34 5.44
C VAL A 305 7.10 5.06 4.71
N GLY A 306 6.76 4.92 3.42
CA GLY A 306 7.10 3.75 2.62
C GLY A 306 8.61 3.56 2.48
N VAL A 307 9.35 4.61 2.15
CA VAL A 307 10.82 4.57 2.05
C VAL A 307 11.46 4.23 3.39
N SER A 308 10.99 4.85 4.48
CA SER A 308 11.48 4.56 5.83
C SER A 308 11.24 3.11 6.25
N ALA A 309 10.09 2.56 5.87
CA ALA A 309 9.75 1.16 6.11
C ALA A 309 10.68 0.20 5.35
N VAL A 310 10.93 0.48 4.07
CA VAL A 310 11.81 -0.34 3.21
C VAL A 310 13.26 -0.28 3.64
N LEU A 311 13.76 0.91 4.03
CA LEU A 311 15.16 1.12 4.41
C LEU A 311 15.42 0.85 5.89
N VAL A 312 14.40 0.49 6.67
CA VAL A 312 14.50 0.26 8.13
C VAL A 312 15.11 1.49 8.85
N MET A 313 14.61 2.67 8.53
CA MET A 313 15.08 3.95 9.08
C MET A 313 13.95 4.62 9.89
N PRO A 314 13.69 4.22 11.14
CA PRO A 314 12.54 4.69 11.91
C PRO A 314 12.60 6.19 12.18
N GLN A 315 11.49 6.90 11.90
CA GLN A 315 11.33 8.34 12.08
C GLN A 315 10.06 8.70 12.89
N PRO A 316 9.85 8.16 14.10
CA PRO A 316 8.56 8.25 14.80
C PRO A 316 8.13 9.67 15.10
N ARG A 317 9.05 10.57 15.45
CA ARG A 317 8.74 11.99 15.73
C ARG A 317 8.31 12.72 14.47
N LEU A 318 9.01 12.53 13.36
CA LEU A 318 8.69 13.14 12.07
C LEU A 318 7.29 12.71 11.61
N PHE A 319 7.01 11.42 11.68
CA PHE A 319 5.72 10.89 11.23
C PHE A 319 4.57 11.27 12.17
N ALA A 320 4.79 11.32 13.49
CA ALA A 320 3.76 11.79 14.41
C ALA A 320 3.40 13.27 14.17
N VAL A 321 4.40 14.15 14.03
CA VAL A 321 4.19 15.58 13.75
C VAL A 321 3.57 15.78 12.38
N GLY A 322 4.09 15.13 11.34
CA GLY A 322 3.56 15.24 9.97
C GLY A 322 2.09 14.81 9.89
N TRP A 323 1.71 13.76 10.61
CA TRP A 323 0.32 13.30 10.66
C TRP A 323 -0.61 14.35 11.30
N VAL A 324 -0.20 14.95 12.42
CA VAL A 324 -0.97 16.03 13.07
C VAL A 324 -1.11 17.24 12.15
N VAL A 325 -0.03 17.67 11.49
CA VAL A 325 -0.06 18.79 10.54
C VAL A 325 -1.02 18.50 9.39
N LEU A 326 -0.97 17.31 8.79
CA LEU A 326 -1.90 16.91 7.72
C LEU A 326 -3.36 16.94 8.20
N ARG A 327 -3.66 16.47 9.41
CA ARG A 327 -5.01 16.50 9.98
C ARG A 327 -5.51 17.93 10.16
N ILE A 328 -4.69 18.82 10.76
CA ILE A 328 -5.06 20.22 10.94
C ILE A 328 -5.32 20.88 9.57
N ALA A 329 -4.43 20.69 8.60
CA ALA A 329 -4.58 21.22 7.25
C ALA A 329 -5.87 20.70 6.57
N THR A 330 -6.20 19.42 6.76
CA THR A 330 -7.43 18.80 6.25
C THR A 330 -8.67 19.44 6.86
N MET A 331 -8.69 19.68 8.19
CA MET A 331 -9.82 20.34 8.86
C MET A 331 -10.00 21.79 8.38
N LEU A 332 -8.89 22.51 8.19
CA LEU A 332 -8.94 23.86 7.62
C LEU A 332 -9.48 23.86 6.20
N LEU A 333 -9.09 22.89 5.37
CA LEU A 333 -9.64 22.75 4.02
C LEU A 333 -11.16 22.51 4.04
N VAL A 334 -11.67 21.67 4.95
CA VAL A 334 -13.12 21.44 5.10
C VAL A 334 -13.84 22.73 5.43
N VAL A 335 -13.32 23.52 6.38
CA VAL A 335 -13.93 24.81 6.77
C VAL A 335 -13.93 25.81 5.59
N LEU A 336 -12.80 25.93 4.89
CA LEU A 336 -12.69 26.79 3.72
C LEU A 336 -13.65 26.37 2.60
N PHE A 337 -13.74 25.07 2.36
CA PHE A 337 -14.63 24.51 1.34
C PHE A 337 -16.11 24.74 1.70
N ALA A 338 -16.50 24.53 2.95
CA ALA A 338 -17.86 24.83 3.40
C ALA A 338 -18.21 26.31 3.21
N TRP A 339 -17.27 27.20 3.56
CA TRP A 339 -17.44 28.64 3.37
C TRP A 339 -17.55 29.04 1.90
N GLU A 340 -16.75 28.43 1.01
CA GLU A 340 -16.89 28.64 -0.45
C GLU A 340 -18.26 28.19 -0.95
N MET A 341 -18.72 27.00 -0.57
CA MET A 341 -20.02 26.47 -1.00
C MET A 341 -21.17 27.36 -0.54
N GLU A 342 -21.10 27.86 0.68
CA GLU A 342 -22.09 28.84 1.17
C GLU A 342 -22.13 30.10 0.28
N ARG A 343 -20.96 30.69 0.00
CA ARG A 343 -20.88 31.89 -0.85
C ARG A 343 -21.33 31.64 -2.28
N VAL A 344 -20.92 30.54 -2.87
CA VAL A 344 -21.34 30.12 -4.22
C VAL A 344 -22.87 29.92 -4.26
N TRP A 345 -23.45 29.35 -3.19
CA TRP A 345 -24.89 29.16 -3.09
C TRP A 345 -25.65 30.51 -3.08
N TYR A 346 -25.22 31.47 -2.26
CA TYR A 346 -25.85 32.78 -2.22
C TYR A 346 -25.71 33.56 -3.51
N CYS A 347 -24.63 33.40 -4.25
CA CYS A 347 -24.35 34.14 -5.50
C CYS A 347 -24.64 33.30 -6.76
N ARG A 348 -25.30 32.14 -6.64
CA ARG A 348 -25.49 31.19 -7.75
C ARG A 348 -26.17 31.77 -8.99
N ALA A 349 -27.03 32.78 -8.83
CA ALA A 349 -27.69 33.44 -9.93
C ALA A 349 -26.76 34.36 -10.76
N ASP A 350 -25.70 34.88 -10.10
CA ASP A 350 -24.73 35.80 -10.68
C ASP A 350 -23.52 35.10 -11.30
N ILE A 351 -23.31 33.85 -10.92
CA ILE A 351 -22.20 33.02 -11.42
C ILE A 351 -22.63 32.31 -12.70
N VAL A 352 -22.25 32.87 -13.85
CA VAL A 352 -22.64 32.37 -15.17
C VAL A 352 -21.44 32.05 -16.05
N GLY A 353 -21.67 31.27 -17.11
CA GLY A 353 -20.65 30.93 -18.11
C GLY A 353 -19.43 30.21 -17.53
N VAL A 354 -18.23 30.60 -17.99
CA VAL A 354 -16.96 29.94 -17.60
C VAL A 354 -16.69 30.05 -16.09
N ARG A 355 -17.15 31.11 -15.42
CA ARG A 355 -17.00 31.23 -13.95
C ARG A 355 -17.75 30.13 -13.22
N ARG A 356 -18.92 29.72 -13.69
CA ARG A 356 -19.66 28.57 -13.12
C ARG A 356 -18.91 27.26 -13.31
N VAL A 357 -18.30 27.07 -14.49
CA VAL A 357 -17.47 25.89 -14.77
C VAL A 357 -16.28 25.83 -13.79
N ILE A 358 -15.58 26.94 -13.57
CA ILE A 358 -14.46 27.03 -12.61
C ILE A 358 -14.92 26.65 -11.21
N CYS A 359 -16.02 27.23 -10.69
CA CYS A 359 -16.54 26.90 -9.35
C CYS A 359 -16.89 25.41 -9.24
N VAL A 360 -17.52 24.83 -10.26
CA VAL A 360 -17.85 23.38 -10.27
C VAL A 360 -16.58 22.54 -10.27
N MET A 361 -15.57 22.91 -11.06
CA MET A 361 -14.30 22.16 -11.11
C MET A 361 -13.57 22.23 -9.77
N VAL A 362 -13.52 23.41 -9.12
CA VAL A 362 -12.92 23.57 -7.79
C VAL A 362 -13.70 22.74 -6.77
N ALA A 363 -15.03 22.77 -6.79
CA ALA A 363 -15.86 21.99 -5.88
C ALA A 363 -15.65 20.48 -6.05
N LEU A 364 -15.68 19.97 -7.28
CA LEU A 364 -15.47 18.55 -7.56
C LEU A 364 -14.03 18.10 -7.25
N GLY A 365 -13.05 18.95 -7.60
CA GLY A 365 -11.64 18.67 -7.29
C GLY A 365 -11.36 18.62 -5.78
N THR A 366 -11.93 19.55 -5.02
CA THR A 366 -11.84 19.57 -3.56
C THR A 366 -12.54 18.34 -2.97
N LEU A 367 -13.73 17.99 -3.44
CA LEU A 367 -14.47 16.81 -2.98
C LEU A 367 -13.69 15.51 -3.24
N ALA A 368 -13.11 15.34 -4.43
CA ALA A 368 -12.28 14.19 -4.76
C ALA A 368 -11.05 14.09 -3.81
N THR A 369 -10.42 15.24 -3.53
CA THR A 369 -9.31 15.31 -2.56
C THR A 369 -9.77 14.96 -1.14
N LEU A 370 -10.91 15.49 -0.68
CA LEU A 370 -11.46 15.16 0.64
C LEU A 370 -11.81 13.66 0.76
N MET A 371 -12.30 13.03 -0.29
CA MET A 371 -12.52 11.58 -0.33
C MET A 371 -11.20 10.80 -0.22
N THR A 372 -10.15 11.26 -0.89
CA THR A 372 -8.79 10.69 -0.74
C THR A 372 -8.29 10.83 0.68
N LEU A 373 -8.41 12.01 1.29
CA LEU A 373 -8.02 12.28 2.67
C LEU A 373 -8.83 11.43 3.68
N ALA A 374 -10.13 11.20 3.40
CA ALA A 374 -10.98 10.31 4.18
C ALA A 374 -10.53 8.84 4.09
N PHE A 375 -10.14 8.38 2.90
CA PHE A 375 -9.57 7.05 2.72
C PHE A 375 -8.34 6.85 3.62
N TRP A 376 -7.47 7.84 3.70
CA TRP A 376 -6.27 7.83 4.53
C TRP A 376 -6.52 8.15 6.00
N GLY A 377 -7.76 8.15 6.46
CA GLY A 377 -8.11 8.26 7.89
C GLY A 377 -7.87 9.64 8.53
N LEU A 378 -7.68 10.71 7.73
CA LEU A 378 -7.40 12.04 8.25
C LEU A 378 -8.59 12.67 9.01
N PHE A 379 -9.79 12.09 8.89
CA PHE A 379 -10.99 12.46 9.65
C PHE A 379 -11.26 11.54 10.85
N SER A 380 -10.54 10.42 11.01
CA SER A 380 -10.72 9.53 12.16
C SER A 380 -10.14 10.14 13.44
N LEU A 381 -10.87 10.05 14.54
CA LEU A 381 -10.42 10.44 15.87
C LEU A 381 -9.44 9.42 16.45
#